data_0fd916e68fbfa0b998ddb9c21c8d528d
#
_entry.id   0fd916e68fbfa0b998ddb9c21c8d528d
#
_cell.length_a   1.000
_cell.length_b   1.000
_cell.length_c   1.000
_cell.angle_alpha   90.00
_cell.angle_beta   90.00
_cell.angle_gamma   90.00
#
_symmetry.space_group_name_H-M   'P 1'
#
loop_
_entity.id
_entity.type
_entity.pdbx_description
1 polymer ?
#
loop_
_entity_poly.entity_id
_entity_poly.type
_entity_poly.pdbx_seq_one_letter_code
_entity_poly.pdbx_strand_id
1 'polypeptide(L)'
;MKNQWIVVGVAVMGVSLTALGAAAQDPGPQGAGAAEAAQSHAPRSYNPIKWVKKEPNTTTAQPDAKSNQDKKLTSKLQMQGLLPPNADLRDTCSAIRGLDECVAALHAGHNLGLDFNCLRSSMTAVHSSADIASCKATGDKAMSLSKAIHALKPDADAKGEAKNAEKQAHADLKGAGS
;
A
#
# COMPACT_ATOMS: atom_id res chain seq x y z
N MET A 1 36.86 15.76 28.53
CA MET A 1 35.72 14.91 28.87
C MET A 1 35.72 13.74 27.89
N LYS A 2 35.96 12.53 28.40
CA LYS A 2 36.24 11.34 27.54
C LYS A 2 34.91 10.69 27.15
N ASN A 3 34.58 10.64 25.88
CA ASN A 3 33.42 9.92 25.39
C ASN A 3 33.74 8.42 25.29
N GLN A 4 33.09 7.62 26.10
CA GLN A 4 33.15 6.16 26.03
C GLN A 4 32.18 5.67 24.97
N TRP A 5 32.70 5.05 23.95
CA TRP A 5 31.96 4.30 22.96
C TRP A 5 31.61 2.92 23.49
N ILE A 6 30.33 2.66 23.73
CA ILE A 6 29.85 1.32 24.05
C ILE A 6 29.57 0.62 22.72
N VAL A 7 30.42 -0.35 22.41
CA VAL A 7 30.21 -1.28 21.28
C VAL A 7 29.32 -2.42 21.81
N VAL A 8 28.05 -2.43 21.46
CA VAL A 8 27.15 -3.56 21.70
C VAL A 8 27.22 -4.48 20.49
N GLY A 9 27.89 -5.61 20.69
CA GLY A 9 27.94 -6.69 19.70
C GLY A 9 26.61 -7.46 19.68
N VAL A 10 25.95 -7.47 18.56
CA VAL A 10 24.76 -8.31 18.32
C VAL A 10 25.22 -9.60 17.63
N ALA A 11 25.09 -10.72 18.32
CA ALA A 11 25.32 -12.05 17.79
C ALA A 11 24.16 -12.45 16.86
N VAL A 12 24.47 -12.71 15.59
CA VAL A 12 23.54 -13.24 14.62
C VAL A 12 23.51 -14.76 14.75
N MET A 13 22.41 -15.31 15.29
CA MET A 13 22.12 -16.76 15.20
C MET A 13 21.36 -17.04 13.90
N GLY A 14 22.04 -17.70 12.97
CA GLY A 14 21.47 -18.22 11.76
C GLY A 14 20.60 -19.45 12.06
N VAL A 15 19.35 -19.45 11.60
CA VAL A 15 18.53 -20.65 11.50
C VAL A 15 18.25 -20.90 10.02
N SER A 16 18.93 -21.89 9.48
CA SER A 16 18.67 -22.42 8.14
C SER A 16 17.57 -23.48 8.24
N LEU A 17 16.42 -23.25 7.62
CA LEU A 17 15.41 -24.27 7.39
C LEU A 17 15.29 -24.50 5.89
N THR A 18 15.89 -25.63 5.45
CA THR A 18 15.68 -26.23 4.13
C THR A 18 14.46 -27.15 4.21
N ALA A 19 13.40 -26.84 3.47
CA ALA A 19 12.32 -27.77 3.21
C ALA A 19 12.25 -28.05 1.71
N LEU A 20 12.69 -29.25 1.31
CA LEU A 20 12.37 -29.88 0.01
C LEU A 20 10.90 -30.30 0.06
N GLY A 21 10.10 -29.83 -0.87
CA GLY A 21 8.76 -30.33 -1.15
C GLY A 21 8.65 -30.73 -2.61
N ALA A 22 8.51 -32.04 -2.84
CA ALA A 22 8.47 -32.73 -4.13
C ALA A 22 7.19 -32.41 -4.91
N ALA A 23 7.35 -32.39 -6.24
CA ALA A 23 6.32 -32.29 -7.24
C ALA A 23 5.40 -33.53 -7.26
N ALA A 24 4.12 -33.32 -7.49
CA ALA A 24 3.21 -34.30 -8.03
C ALA A 24 2.58 -33.72 -9.30
N GLN A 25 2.99 -34.23 -10.45
CA GLN A 25 2.34 -34.07 -11.74
C GLN A 25 1.21 -35.09 -11.83
N ASP A 26 0.02 -34.64 -12.14
CA ASP A 26 -1.11 -35.48 -12.49
C ASP A 26 -1.49 -35.23 -13.95
N PRO A 27 -1.43 -36.20 -14.86
CA PRO A 27 -1.85 -36.03 -16.24
C PRO A 27 -3.34 -36.37 -16.38
N GLY A 28 -4.17 -35.35 -16.63
CA GLY A 28 -5.58 -35.53 -16.91
C GLY A 28 -5.85 -36.00 -18.37
N PRO A 29 -6.97 -36.68 -18.63
CA PRO A 29 -7.23 -37.35 -19.89
C PRO A 29 -7.78 -36.45 -20.98
N GLN A 30 -7.28 -36.67 -22.19
CA GLN A 30 -7.86 -36.22 -23.45
C GLN A 30 -9.20 -36.92 -23.69
N GLY A 31 -10.25 -36.14 -23.93
CA GLY A 31 -11.54 -36.59 -24.43
C GLY A 31 -11.88 -35.86 -25.70
N ALA A 32 -11.65 -36.50 -26.85
CA ALA A 32 -12.20 -36.12 -28.12
C ALA A 32 -13.68 -36.51 -28.17
N GLY A 33 -14.54 -35.58 -28.62
CA GLY A 33 -15.94 -35.84 -28.84
C GLY A 33 -16.50 -34.77 -29.79
N ALA A 34 -16.45 -35.09 -31.08
CA ALA A 34 -17.20 -34.38 -32.12
C ALA A 34 -18.66 -34.88 -32.12
N ALA A 35 -19.61 -33.97 -32.18
CA ALA A 35 -20.99 -34.13 -32.70
C ALA A 35 -21.55 -32.68 -32.85
N GLU A 36 -21.56 -32.20 -34.01
CA GLU A 36 -22.62 -32.07 -35.04
C GLU A 36 -23.97 -31.50 -34.57
N ALA A 37 -24.22 -30.26 -35.09
CA ALA A 37 -25.46 -29.74 -35.63
C ALA A 37 -26.78 -29.93 -34.84
N ALA A 38 -27.28 -28.83 -34.35
CA ALA A 38 -28.71 -28.49 -34.49
C ALA A 38 -28.89 -26.98 -34.39
N GLN A 39 -29.05 -26.32 -35.52
CA GLN A 39 -29.60 -24.99 -35.62
C GLN A 39 -31.05 -25.05 -35.17
N SER A 40 -31.36 -24.62 -33.97
CA SER A 40 -32.70 -24.23 -33.59
C SER A 40 -32.77 -22.73 -33.54
N HIS A 41 -33.38 -22.17 -34.59
CA HIS A 41 -33.85 -20.79 -34.59
C HIS A 41 -34.92 -20.65 -33.51
N ALA A 42 -34.53 -20.27 -32.31
CA ALA A 42 -35.46 -19.81 -31.31
C ALA A 42 -35.91 -18.38 -31.69
N PRO A 43 -37.22 -18.11 -31.65
CA PRO A 43 -37.74 -16.79 -31.98
C PRO A 43 -37.18 -15.80 -30.94
N ARG A 44 -36.65 -14.67 -31.44
CA ARG A 44 -36.23 -13.56 -30.60
C ARG A 44 -37.41 -13.14 -29.73
N SER A 45 -37.35 -13.53 -28.48
CA SER A 45 -38.20 -12.99 -27.43
C SER A 45 -37.91 -11.51 -27.33
N TYR A 46 -38.81 -10.70 -27.84
CA TYR A 46 -38.81 -9.25 -27.69
C TYR A 46 -39.11 -8.96 -26.20
N ASN A 47 -38.06 -8.86 -25.38
CA ASN A 47 -38.21 -8.34 -24.06
C ASN A 47 -38.42 -6.83 -24.18
N PRO A 48 -39.61 -6.31 -23.88
CA PRO A 48 -39.79 -4.88 -23.76
C PRO A 48 -38.93 -4.49 -22.57
N ILE A 49 -37.87 -3.75 -22.84
CA ILE A 49 -37.04 -3.10 -21.84
C ILE A 49 -38.00 -2.28 -20.98
N LYS A 50 -38.38 -2.83 -19.83
CA LYS A 50 -38.98 -2.03 -18.77
C LYS A 50 -37.92 -0.97 -18.44
N TRP A 51 -38.20 0.24 -18.88
CA TRP A 51 -37.52 1.42 -18.37
C TRP A 51 -37.80 1.47 -16.86
N VAL A 52 -37.05 0.69 -16.11
CA VAL A 52 -36.92 0.92 -14.68
C VAL A 52 -36.24 2.29 -14.63
N LYS A 53 -37.02 3.31 -14.31
CA LYS A 53 -36.51 4.57 -13.84
C LYS A 53 -35.49 4.16 -12.76
N LYS A 54 -34.21 4.21 -13.13
CA LYS A 54 -33.12 4.13 -12.17
C LYS A 54 -33.30 5.38 -11.33
N GLU A 55 -34.04 5.24 -10.24
CA GLU A 55 -34.00 6.22 -9.18
C GLU A 55 -32.51 6.40 -8.89
N PRO A 56 -32.01 7.64 -8.83
CA PRO A 56 -30.66 7.84 -8.39
C PRO A 56 -30.61 7.18 -7.01
N ASN A 57 -30.02 5.97 -6.96
CA ASN A 57 -29.56 5.41 -5.72
C ASN A 57 -28.62 6.47 -5.16
N THR A 58 -29.17 7.36 -4.39
CA THR A 58 -28.47 8.09 -3.36
C THR A 58 -28.01 6.98 -2.44
N THR A 59 -26.92 6.30 -2.87
CA THR A 59 -26.09 5.56 -1.95
C THR A 59 -25.58 6.66 -1.03
N THR A 60 -26.34 6.89 0.02
CA THR A 60 -25.87 7.54 1.23
C THR A 60 -24.75 6.61 1.66
N ALA A 61 -23.56 6.82 1.06
CA ALA A 61 -22.34 6.20 1.53
C ALA A 61 -22.31 6.60 3.01
N GLN A 62 -22.56 5.62 3.87
CA GLN A 62 -22.60 5.84 5.31
C GLN A 62 -21.30 6.55 5.70
N PRO A 63 -21.32 7.83 6.02
CA PRO A 63 -20.13 8.57 6.40
C PRO A 63 -19.46 7.93 7.63
N ASP A 64 -20.27 7.24 8.44
CA ASP A 64 -19.85 6.62 9.69
C ASP A 64 -18.92 5.41 9.50
N ALA A 65 -19.14 4.57 8.48
CA ALA A 65 -18.29 3.40 8.24
C ALA A 65 -16.87 3.81 7.85
N LYS A 66 -16.73 4.78 6.93
CA LYS A 66 -15.45 5.29 6.48
C LYS A 66 -14.70 6.04 7.59
N SER A 67 -15.44 6.82 8.38
CA SER A 67 -14.87 7.52 9.55
C SER A 67 -14.37 6.56 10.61
N ASN A 68 -15.07 5.45 10.86
CA ASN A 68 -14.65 4.44 11.82
C ASN A 68 -13.42 3.65 11.34
N GLN A 69 -13.34 3.38 10.04
CA GLN A 69 -12.17 2.73 9.44
C GLN A 69 -10.92 3.61 9.55
N ASP A 70 -11.06 4.90 9.24
CA ASP A 70 -9.96 5.86 9.35
C ASP A 70 -9.47 5.96 10.81
N LYS A 71 -10.37 5.99 11.78
CA LYS A 71 -10.03 6.01 13.22
C LYS A 71 -9.29 4.75 13.66
N LYS A 72 -9.75 3.57 13.24
CA LYS A 72 -9.08 2.29 13.52
C LYS A 72 -7.66 2.28 12.93
N LEU A 73 -7.53 2.73 11.68
CA LEU A 73 -6.25 2.80 11.00
C LEU A 73 -5.31 3.80 11.70
N THR A 74 -5.79 5.00 12.01
CA THR A 74 -5.02 6.01 12.75
C THR A 74 -4.48 5.45 14.07
N SER A 75 -5.36 4.84 14.89
CA SER A 75 -4.95 4.24 16.16
C SER A 75 -3.91 3.12 15.97
N LYS A 76 -4.06 2.30 14.93
CA LYS A 76 -3.10 1.25 14.61
C LYS A 76 -1.74 1.80 14.23
N LEU A 77 -1.69 2.82 13.36
CA LEU A 77 -0.45 3.47 12.95
C LEU A 77 0.24 4.21 14.09
N GLN A 78 -0.54 4.79 15.00
CA GLN A 78 -0.01 5.40 16.23
C GLN A 78 0.61 4.36 17.17
N MET A 79 -0.05 3.21 17.36
CA MET A 79 0.51 2.09 18.17
C MET A 79 1.79 1.51 17.55
N GLN A 80 1.93 1.55 16.24
CA GLN A 80 3.14 1.13 15.52
C GLN A 80 4.25 2.20 15.54
N GLY A 81 3.98 3.38 16.07
CA GLY A 81 4.93 4.50 16.06
C GLY A 81 5.12 5.18 14.70
N LEU A 82 4.24 4.88 13.73
CA LEU A 82 4.26 5.46 12.38
C LEU A 82 3.63 6.85 12.34
N LEU A 83 2.72 7.12 13.25
CA LEU A 83 2.07 8.41 13.44
C LEU A 83 2.28 8.91 14.87
N PRO A 84 2.54 10.21 15.06
CA PRO A 84 2.49 10.82 16.38
C PRO A 84 1.11 10.68 17.04
N PRO A 85 1.02 10.64 18.38
CA PRO A 85 -0.26 10.43 19.08
C PRO A 85 -1.34 11.45 18.77
N ASN A 86 -0.96 12.67 18.40
CA ASN A 86 -1.88 13.78 18.11
C ASN A 86 -2.04 14.06 16.61
N ALA A 87 -1.45 13.23 15.73
CA ALA A 87 -1.55 13.41 14.29
C ALA A 87 -2.84 12.80 13.75
N ASP A 88 -3.53 13.55 12.89
CA ASP A 88 -4.61 13.02 12.08
C ASP A 88 -4.06 12.41 10.79
N LEU A 89 -4.54 11.21 10.45
CA LEU A 89 -4.09 10.48 9.27
C LEU A 89 -4.47 11.21 7.97
N ARG A 90 -5.66 11.80 7.92
CA ARG A 90 -6.13 12.53 6.73
C ARG A 90 -5.31 13.78 6.47
N ASP A 91 -5.00 14.52 7.53
CA ASP A 91 -4.18 15.71 7.43
C ASP A 91 -2.76 15.36 7.01
N THR A 92 -2.19 14.31 7.61
CA THR A 92 -0.86 13.80 7.29
C THR A 92 -0.76 13.35 5.83
N CYS A 93 -1.80 12.71 5.32
CA CYS A 93 -1.86 12.14 3.98
C CYS A 93 -2.45 13.07 2.91
N SER A 94 -2.90 14.27 3.26
CA SER A 94 -3.69 15.14 2.38
C SER A 94 -3.03 15.48 1.05
N ALA A 95 -1.71 15.57 1.00
CA ALA A 95 -0.95 15.87 -0.22
C ALA A 95 -0.67 14.65 -1.10
N ILE A 96 -0.79 13.43 -0.58
CA ILE A 96 -0.50 12.19 -1.30
C ILE A 96 -1.77 11.67 -1.95
N ARG A 97 -1.67 11.13 -3.18
CA ARG A 97 -2.84 10.78 -4.00
C ARG A 97 -3.73 9.69 -3.43
N GLY A 98 -3.18 8.76 -2.66
CA GLY A 98 -3.88 7.61 -2.12
C GLY A 98 -3.50 7.34 -0.67
N LEU A 99 -4.46 6.86 0.12
CA LEU A 99 -4.21 6.49 1.51
C LEU A 99 -3.22 5.33 1.62
N ASP A 100 -3.29 4.38 0.71
CA ASP A 100 -2.37 3.24 0.58
C ASP A 100 -0.94 3.69 0.32
N GLU A 101 -0.75 4.63 -0.62
CA GLU A 101 0.55 5.21 -0.94
C GLU A 101 1.12 6.01 0.24
N CYS A 102 0.27 6.74 0.95
CA CYS A 102 0.66 7.47 2.15
C CYS A 102 1.09 6.54 3.29
N VAL A 103 0.31 5.51 3.58
CA VAL A 103 0.65 4.54 4.62
C VAL A 103 1.94 3.78 4.25
N ALA A 104 2.14 3.48 2.96
CA ALA A 104 3.41 2.92 2.49
C ALA A 104 4.59 3.87 2.71
N ALA A 105 4.40 5.17 2.48
CA ALA A 105 5.44 6.17 2.76
C ALA A 105 5.77 6.27 4.25
N LEU A 106 4.77 6.18 5.13
CA LEU A 106 4.97 6.12 6.58
C LEU A 106 5.80 4.90 6.99
N HIS A 107 5.46 3.71 6.47
CA HIS A 107 6.24 2.50 6.72
C HIS A 107 7.68 2.61 6.20
N ALA A 108 7.86 3.09 4.97
CA ALA A 108 9.19 3.28 4.39
C ALA A 108 10.03 4.28 5.20
N GLY A 109 9.44 5.39 5.63
CA GLY A 109 10.08 6.36 6.50
C GLY A 109 10.57 5.72 7.80
N HIS A 110 9.70 5.00 8.48
CA HIS A 110 10.01 4.31 9.73
C HIS A 110 11.09 3.23 9.55
N ASN A 111 10.93 2.34 8.56
CA ASN A 111 11.84 1.22 8.31
C ASN A 111 13.26 1.69 7.97
N LEU A 112 13.37 2.80 7.26
CA LEU A 112 14.64 3.32 6.77
C LEU A 112 15.22 4.46 7.63
N GLY A 113 14.48 4.92 8.63
CA GLY A 113 14.84 6.10 9.42
C GLY A 113 14.84 7.38 8.58
N LEU A 114 13.95 7.48 7.58
CA LEU A 114 13.77 8.66 6.75
C LEU A 114 12.68 9.56 7.31
N ASP A 115 12.87 10.87 7.19
CA ASP A 115 11.83 11.82 7.53
C ASP A 115 10.65 11.71 6.57
N PHE A 116 9.44 11.51 7.10
CA PHE A 116 8.23 11.37 6.30
C PHE A 116 7.93 12.62 5.47
N ASN A 117 8.21 13.81 5.99
CA ASN A 117 7.98 15.04 5.24
C ASN A 117 8.89 15.13 4.01
N CYS A 118 10.12 14.64 4.11
CA CYS A 118 11.02 14.55 2.97
C CYS A 118 10.52 13.56 1.91
N LEU A 119 10.03 12.40 2.35
CA LEU A 119 9.39 11.43 1.43
C LEU A 119 8.14 12.04 0.77
N ARG A 120 7.26 12.65 1.56
CA ARG A 120 6.04 13.31 1.08
C ARG A 120 6.38 14.40 0.06
N SER A 121 7.31 15.30 0.37
CA SER A 121 7.73 16.36 -0.55
C SER A 121 8.27 15.80 -1.87
N SER A 122 9.10 14.75 -1.81
CA SER A 122 9.64 14.10 -3.00
C SER A 122 8.56 13.41 -3.83
N MET A 123 7.55 12.82 -3.18
CA MET A 123 6.46 12.11 -3.87
C MET A 123 5.43 13.05 -4.48
N THR A 124 5.22 14.21 -3.89
CA THR A 124 4.15 15.14 -4.30
C THR A 124 4.66 16.37 -5.04
N ALA A 125 5.95 16.67 -4.95
CA ALA A 125 6.56 17.94 -5.34
C ALA A 125 5.95 19.16 -4.62
N VAL A 126 5.26 18.94 -3.49
CA VAL A 126 4.72 20.00 -2.64
C VAL A 126 5.69 20.21 -1.49
N HIS A 127 6.27 21.40 -1.46
CA HIS A 127 7.25 21.78 -0.44
C HIS A 127 6.62 22.75 0.55
N SER A 128 6.63 22.42 1.83
CA SER A 128 6.42 23.43 2.86
C SER A 128 7.75 24.12 3.21
N SER A 129 7.69 25.38 3.60
CA SER A 129 8.90 26.15 3.94
C SER A 129 9.73 25.52 5.08
N ALA A 130 9.11 24.72 5.93
CA ALA A 130 9.78 24.00 7.01
C ALA A 130 10.50 22.71 6.51
N ASP A 131 10.01 22.09 5.44
CA ASP A 131 10.51 20.81 4.95
C ASP A 131 11.79 20.96 4.11
N ILE A 132 11.98 22.11 3.45
CA ILE A 132 13.07 22.32 2.48
C ILE A 132 14.45 22.35 3.15
N ALA A 133 14.53 22.83 4.38
CA ALA A 133 15.82 23.00 5.07
C ALA A 133 16.49 21.68 5.48
N SER A 134 15.72 20.61 5.67
CA SER A 134 16.19 19.30 6.14
C SER A 134 16.29 18.24 5.03
N CYS A 135 15.62 18.45 3.90
CA CYS A 135 15.50 17.46 2.84
C CYS A 135 16.47 17.71 1.68
N LYS A 136 17.55 16.93 1.61
CA LYS A 136 18.62 17.09 0.60
C LYS A 136 18.24 16.76 -0.85
N ALA A 137 17.07 16.17 -1.11
CA ALA A 137 16.74 15.58 -2.41
C ALA A 137 15.31 15.80 -2.88
N THR A 138 14.72 16.95 -2.56
CA THR A 138 13.40 17.30 -3.08
C THR A 138 13.52 17.88 -4.47
N GLY A 139 13.11 17.11 -5.49
CA GLY A 139 13.04 17.60 -6.87
C GLY A 139 11.71 18.31 -7.14
N ASP A 140 11.69 19.14 -8.19
CA ASP A 140 10.49 19.90 -8.61
C ASP A 140 9.39 19.03 -9.27
N LYS A 141 9.60 17.72 -9.33
CA LYS A 141 8.66 16.76 -9.94
C LYS A 141 8.30 15.65 -8.97
N ALA A 142 7.00 15.38 -8.87
CA ALA A 142 6.50 14.24 -8.12
C ALA A 142 7.09 12.93 -8.64
N MET A 143 7.48 12.06 -7.71
CA MET A 143 8.10 10.78 -8.03
C MET A 143 7.46 9.63 -7.24
N SER A 144 7.66 8.39 -7.68
CA SER A 144 7.19 7.21 -6.96
C SER A 144 7.95 7.02 -5.65
N LEU A 145 7.36 6.30 -4.69
CA LEU A 145 7.97 5.98 -3.40
C LEU A 145 9.39 5.39 -3.57
N SER A 146 9.57 4.43 -4.47
CA SER A 146 10.89 3.83 -4.73
C SER A 146 11.92 4.86 -5.20
N LYS A 147 11.54 5.81 -6.07
CA LYS A 147 12.45 6.87 -6.50
C LYS A 147 12.74 7.87 -5.38
N ALA A 148 11.75 8.20 -4.57
CA ALA A 148 11.91 9.07 -3.41
C ALA A 148 12.87 8.46 -2.38
N ILE A 149 12.73 7.16 -2.09
CA ILE A 149 13.66 6.43 -1.22
C ILE A 149 15.07 6.49 -1.78
N HIS A 150 15.26 6.18 -3.08
CA HIS A 150 16.59 6.20 -3.69
C HIS A 150 17.23 7.58 -3.66
N ALA A 151 16.45 8.64 -3.87
CA ALA A 151 16.95 10.01 -3.80
C ALA A 151 17.38 10.42 -2.38
N LEU A 152 16.66 9.98 -1.35
CA LEU A 152 16.94 10.31 0.05
C LEU A 152 17.98 9.38 0.68
N LYS A 153 18.03 8.12 0.25
CA LYS A 153 18.93 7.08 0.77
C LYS A 153 19.45 6.20 -0.38
N PRO A 154 20.47 6.67 -1.12
CA PRO A 154 20.98 5.97 -2.32
C PRO A 154 21.50 4.56 -2.06
N ASP A 155 21.99 4.30 -0.83
CA ASP A 155 22.57 3.02 -0.43
C ASP A 155 21.52 1.95 -0.07
N ALA A 156 20.23 2.32 0.01
CA ALA A 156 19.16 1.39 0.31
C ALA A 156 18.66 0.67 -0.95
N ASP A 157 18.18 -0.58 -0.79
CA ASP A 157 17.39 -1.24 -1.84
C ASP A 157 16.00 -0.59 -1.95
N ALA A 158 15.97 0.59 -2.56
CA ALA A 158 14.77 1.42 -2.66
C ALA A 158 13.57 0.71 -3.29
N LYS A 159 13.82 -0.23 -4.21
CA LYS A 159 12.75 -0.99 -4.87
C LYS A 159 12.19 -2.09 -3.98
N GLY A 160 13.05 -2.79 -3.26
CA GLY A 160 12.65 -3.81 -2.29
C GLY A 160 11.93 -3.18 -1.12
N GLU A 161 12.46 -2.08 -0.57
CA GLU A 161 11.85 -1.37 0.55
C GLU A 161 10.50 -0.74 0.21
N ALA A 162 10.34 -0.14 -0.97
CA ALA A 162 9.04 0.35 -1.43
C ALA A 162 8.00 -0.78 -1.48
N LYS A 163 8.34 -1.93 -2.09
CA LYS A 163 7.43 -3.09 -2.14
C LYS A 163 7.09 -3.65 -0.76
N ASN A 164 8.06 -3.66 0.16
CA ASN A 164 7.83 -4.10 1.52
C ASN A 164 6.85 -3.17 2.24
N ALA A 165 7.08 -1.87 2.14
CA ALA A 165 6.22 -0.84 2.71
C ALA A 165 4.79 -0.88 2.13
N GLU A 166 4.65 -1.10 0.82
CA GLU A 166 3.34 -1.28 0.17
C GLU A 166 2.59 -2.51 0.71
N LYS A 167 3.28 -3.63 0.95
CA LYS A 167 2.68 -4.83 1.56
C LYS A 167 2.21 -4.56 2.99
N GLN A 168 3.01 -3.85 3.78
CA GLN A 168 2.66 -3.47 5.14
C GLN A 168 1.44 -2.55 5.15
N ALA A 169 1.42 -1.53 4.29
CA ALA A 169 0.29 -0.62 4.12
C ALA A 169 -1.00 -1.37 3.75
N HIS A 170 -0.92 -2.28 2.79
CA HIS A 170 -2.07 -3.10 2.39
C HIS A 170 -2.60 -3.98 3.54
N ALA A 171 -1.71 -4.55 4.35
CA ALA A 171 -2.09 -5.35 5.52
C ALA A 171 -2.77 -4.48 6.59
N ASP A 172 -2.31 -3.25 6.79
CA ASP A 172 -2.90 -2.33 7.75
C ASP A 172 -4.28 -1.84 7.31
N LEU A 173 -4.42 -1.46 6.04
CA LEU A 173 -5.69 -1.05 5.45
C LEU A 173 -6.73 -2.18 5.49
N LYS A 174 -6.33 -3.40 5.15
CA LYS A 174 -7.19 -4.58 5.23
C LYS A 174 -7.65 -4.84 6.67
N GLY A 175 -6.74 -4.76 7.63
CA GLY A 175 -7.07 -4.97 9.04
C GLY A 175 -7.97 -3.88 9.65
N ALA A 176 -7.91 -2.66 9.13
CA ALA A 176 -8.79 -1.57 9.57
C ALA A 176 -10.20 -1.66 8.95
N GLY A 177 -10.32 -2.27 7.76
CA GLY A 177 -11.59 -2.46 7.06
C GLY A 177 -12.38 -3.71 7.46
N SER A 178 -11.82 -4.54 8.34
CA SER A 178 -12.40 -5.82 8.79
C SER A 178 -13.35 -5.65 9.96
#